data_f7c730f3d41305795efbe020c351fef2
#
_entry.id   f7c730f3d41305795efbe020c351fef2
#
_cell.length_a   1.000
_cell.length_b   1.000
_cell.length_c   1.000
_cell.angle_alpha   90.00
_cell.angle_beta   90.00
_cell.angle_gamma   90.00
#
_symmetry.space_group_name_H-M   'P 1'
#
loop_
_entity.id
_entity.type
_entity.pdbx_description
1 polymer ?
#
loop_
_entity_poly.entity_id
_entity_poly.type
_entity_poly.pdbx_seq_one_letter_code
_entity_poly.pdbx_strand_id
1 'polypeptide(L)'
;MNNEHSSNQNHIAMIRAELQKVDSFATDIPKQIGMLTVKTANQTIKDAALRPNPDALWLSLWYESEVCCLFSDSNLGKSIYAVQIGTVIAEQKKVLYFDFELSDKQFQLRYSDEAGNLYQFPDNLYRVEISRESLDVTNFEDTVIDDIEQSAIQTEAKILIIDNLTYLCIASEKGDAAGTLMLRLMALKRKYGLSILVLAHTPKRCLSNPITQNDLAGSKKLYNFFDSVFAIGKSAKDNNVRYIKQLKVRYGNYTYDSDNVIVSSIEKVGAFLQFVNIGYATEKEHLREPSDKDKAEVINEAKRLSSEGKSQREIARTL
;
A
#
# COMPACT_ATOMS: atom_id res chain seq x y z
N MET A 1 -29.63 4.91 -65.41
CA MET A 1 -28.69 5.38 -64.39
C MET A 1 -29.34 6.02 -63.14
N ASN A 2 -30.66 6.15 -63.03
CA ASN A 2 -31.32 6.87 -61.90
C ASN A 2 -31.83 5.94 -60.78
N ASN A 3 -31.83 4.60 -60.94
CA ASN A 3 -32.38 3.69 -59.92
C ASN A 3 -31.35 3.20 -58.88
N GLU A 4 -30.08 3.20 -59.21
CA GLU A 4 -29.02 2.76 -58.25
C GLU A 4 -28.67 3.81 -57.21
N HIS A 5 -28.80 5.11 -57.54
CA HIS A 5 -28.54 6.21 -56.58
C HIS A 5 -29.62 6.30 -55.49
N SER A 6 -30.91 6.01 -55.86
CA SER A 6 -32.01 5.99 -54.91
C SER A 6 -31.95 4.81 -53.93
N SER A 7 -31.48 3.63 -54.39
CA SER A 7 -31.30 2.44 -53.54
C SER A 7 -30.21 2.64 -52.50
N ASN A 8 -29.09 3.27 -52.88
CA ASN A 8 -27.96 3.52 -51.97
C ASN A 8 -28.29 4.57 -50.90
N GLN A 9 -29.06 5.60 -51.23
CA GLN A 9 -29.52 6.60 -50.26
C GLN A 9 -30.49 6.01 -49.23
N ASN A 10 -31.39 5.12 -49.64
CA ASN A 10 -32.30 4.42 -48.76
C ASN A 10 -31.55 3.45 -47.81
N HIS A 11 -30.51 2.80 -48.30
CA HIS A 11 -29.70 1.89 -47.50
C HIS A 11 -28.90 2.66 -46.42
N ILE A 12 -28.30 3.79 -46.78
CA ILE A 12 -27.61 4.69 -45.85
C ILE A 12 -28.58 5.29 -44.83
N ALA A 13 -29.80 5.63 -45.22
CA ALA A 13 -30.83 6.14 -44.29
C ALA A 13 -31.27 5.04 -43.28
N MET A 14 -31.44 3.80 -43.75
CA MET A 14 -31.74 2.66 -42.88
C MET A 14 -30.62 2.39 -41.88
N ILE A 15 -29.35 2.37 -42.31
CA ILE A 15 -28.21 2.20 -41.44
C ILE A 15 -28.11 3.34 -40.40
N ARG A 16 -28.36 4.59 -40.80
CA ARG A 16 -28.42 5.75 -39.89
C ARG A 16 -29.54 5.63 -38.86
N ALA A 17 -30.72 5.15 -39.29
CA ALA A 17 -31.85 4.93 -38.40
C ALA A 17 -31.61 3.78 -37.41
N GLU A 18 -30.91 2.72 -37.84
CA GLU A 18 -30.47 1.64 -36.93
C GLU A 18 -29.39 2.10 -35.96
N LEU A 19 -28.41 2.89 -36.43
CA LEU A 19 -27.40 3.50 -35.56
C LEU A 19 -28.02 4.46 -34.54
N GLN A 20 -29.03 5.23 -34.90
CA GLN A 20 -29.77 6.08 -33.96
C GLN A 20 -30.60 5.27 -32.96
N LYS A 21 -31.14 4.10 -33.35
CA LYS A 21 -31.75 3.15 -32.38
C LYS A 21 -30.73 2.57 -31.43
N VAL A 22 -29.53 2.24 -31.90
CA VAL A 22 -28.41 1.77 -31.00
C VAL A 22 -28.02 2.87 -30.01
N ASP A 23 -27.96 4.13 -30.43
CA ASP A 23 -27.71 5.26 -29.53
C ASP A 23 -28.84 5.48 -28.52
N SER A 24 -30.11 5.21 -28.89
CA SER A 24 -31.23 5.27 -27.93
C SER A 24 -31.22 4.11 -26.93
N PHE A 25 -30.70 2.92 -27.30
CA PHE A 25 -30.48 1.82 -26.35
C PHE A 25 -29.33 2.10 -25.35
N ALA A 26 -28.37 2.96 -25.72
CA ALA A 26 -27.28 3.37 -24.81
C ALA A 26 -27.76 4.32 -23.69
N THR A 27 -28.95 4.92 -23.82
CA THR A 27 -29.52 5.81 -22.79
C THR A 27 -30.30 5.08 -21.70
N ASP A 28 -30.63 3.80 -21.87
CA ASP A 28 -31.42 2.99 -20.93
C ASP A 28 -30.60 1.96 -20.12
N ILE A 29 -29.27 2.07 -20.14
CA ILE A 29 -28.46 1.21 -19.25
C ILE A 29 -28.71 1.64 -17.80
N PRO A 30 -29.20 0.74 -16.92
CA PRO A 30 -29.45 1.09 -15.54
C PRO A 30 -28.16 1.54 -14.88
N LYS A 31 -28.17 2.75 -14.29
CA LYS A 31 -26.99 3.35 -13.65
C LYS A 31 -26.46 2.53 -12.46
N GLN A 32 -27.31 1.74 -11.83
CA GLN A 32 -26.97 0.88 -10.70
C GLN A 32 -27.73 -0.45 -10.77
N ILE A 33 -26.99 -1.55 -10.61
CA ILE A 33 -27.52 -2.91 -10.54
C ILE A 33 -26.98 -3.54 -9.25
N GLY A 34 -27.81 -3.58 -8.22
CA GLY A 34 -27.36 -4.02 -6.89
C GLY A 34 -26.19 -3.13 -6.39
N MET A 35 -25.04 -3.75 -6.15
CA MET A 35 -23.81 -3.06 -5.72
C MET A 35 -22.97 -2.50 -6.88
N LEU A 36 -23.37 -2.73 -8.11
CA LEU A 36 -22.59 -2.36 -9.30
C LEU A 36 -23.09 -1.04 -9.90
N THR A 37 -22.15 -0.14 -10.22
CA THR A 37 -22.44 1.06 -11.00
C THR A 37 -22.02 0.84 -12.45
N VAL A 38 -22.95 0.97 -13.38
CA VAL A 38 -22.72 0.79 -14.82
C VAL A 38 -22.62 2.15 -15.49
N LYS A 39 -21.52 2.38 -16.19
CA LYS A 39 -21.27 3.58 -17.00
C LYS A 39 -20.57 3.16 -18.29
N THR A 40 -20.77 3.92 -19.36
CA THR A 40 -19.93 3.75 -20.54
C THR A 40 -18.50 4.18 -20.24
N ALA A 41 -17.50 3.57 -20.92
CA ALA A 41 -16.11 3.98 -20.78
C ALA A 41 -15.91 5.47 -21.10
N ASN A 42 -16.57 5.99 -22.13
CA ASN A 42 -16.52 7.40 -22.51
C ASN A 42 -17.07 8.32 -21.40
N GLN A 43 -18.17 7.94 -20.75
CA GLN A 43 -18.68 8.71 -19.61
C GLN A 43 -17.70 8.67 -18.43
N THR A 44 -17.11 7.51 -18.16
CA THR A 44 -16.11 7.36 -17.09
C THR A 44 -14.91 8.28 -17.32
N ILE A 45 -14.37 8.35 -18.54
CA ILE A 45 -13.23 9.22 -18.87
C ILE A 45 -13.62 10.71 -18.74
N LYS A 46 -14.80 11.10 -19.23
CA LYS A 46 -15.30 12.48 -19.11
C LYS A 46 -15.45 12.90 -17.64
N ASP A 47 -16.09 12.05 -16.83
CA ASP A 47 -16.28 12.33 -15.40
C ASP A 47 -14.92 12.40 -14.66
N ALA A 48 -13.95 11.56 -15.07
CA ALA A 48 -12.61 11.55 -14.49
C ALA A 48 -11.80 12.79 -14.87
N ALA A 49 -11.92 13.27 -16.10
CA ALA A 49 -11.21 14.46 -16.59
C ALA A 49 -11.58 15.76 -15.84
N LEU A 50 -12.75 15.78 -15.16
CA LEU A 50 -13.17 16.90 -14.31
C LEU A 50 -12.52 16.91 -12.93
N ARG A 51 -11.80 15.85 -12.56
CA ARG A 51 -11.12 15.71 -11.27
C ARG A 51 -9.64 15.92 -11.44
N PRO A 52 -8.95 16.51 -10.44
CA PRO A 52 -7.49 16.62 -10.47
C PRO A 52 -6.83 15.23 -10.50
N ASN A 53 -5.65 15.17 -11.05
CA ASN A 53 -4.81 13.98 -10.94
C ASN A 53 -4.43 13.74 -9.46
N PRO A 54 -4.26 12.48 -9.03
CA PRO A 54 -3.78 12.19 -7.69
C PRO A 54 -2.39 12.79 -7.45
N ASP A 55 -2.23 13.55 -6.37
CA ASP A 55 -0.95 14.08 -5.93
C ASP A 55 -0.09 12.99 -5.28
N ALA A 56 1.24 13.13 -5.40
CA ALA A 56 2.15 12.31 -4.63
C ALA A 56 2.09 12.72 -3.16
N LEU A 57 1.72 11.80 -2.28
CA LEU A 57 1.72 12.01 -0.83
C LEU A 57 3.12 11.82 -0.24
N TRP A 58 3.89 10.90 -0.82
CA TRP A 58 5.26 10.65 -0.39
C TRP A 58 6.12 10.19 -1.57
N LEU A 59 6.98 11.08 -2.05
CA LEU A 59 7.85 10.81 -3.22
C LEU A 59 7.02 10.19 -4.37
N SER A 60 7.58 9.22 -5.10
CA SER A 60 6.82 8.36 -6.03
C SER A 60 6.42 7.01 -5.41
N LEU A 61 6.42 6.92 -4.06
CA LEU A 61 6.11 5.69 -3.32
C LEU A 61 4.63 5.55 -3.00
N TRP A 62 3.91 6.68 -2.78
CA TRP A 62 2.52 6.69 -2.38
C TRP A 62 1.78 7.89 -2.95
N TYR A 63 0.62 7.67 -3.55
CA TYR A 63 -0.23 8.70 -4.15
C TYR A 63 -1.60 8.76 -3.47
N GLU A 64 -2.31 9.86 -3.69
CA GLU A 64 -3.69 10.02 -3.23
C GLU A 64 -4.60 8.93 -3.78
N SER A 65 -5.64 8.60 -2.99
CA SER A 65 -6.64 7.58 -3.32
C SER A 65 -6.08 6.17 -3.54
N GLU A 66 -4.90 5.86 -3.00
CA GLU A 66 -4.31 4.53 -3.01
C GLU A 66 -4.44 3.84 -1.64
N VAL A 67 -4.51 2.51 -1.65
CA VAL A 67 -4.13 1.68 -0.52
C VAL A 67 -2.70 1.22 -0.78
N CYS A 68 -1.77 1.81 -0.05
CA CYS A 68 -0.34 1.55 -0.14
C CYS A 68 0.12 0.64 1.00
N CYS A 69 1.11 -0.19 0.76
CA CYS A 69 1.73 -1.03 1.79
C CYS A 69 3.21 -0.70 1.96
N LEU A 70 3.61 -0.49 3.20
CA LEU A 70 5.00 -0.47 3.62
C LEU A 70 5.30 -1.72 4.45
N PHE A 71 6.24 -2.54 4.00
CA PHE A 71 6.65 -3.69 4.80
C PHE A 71 8.17 -3.78 5.01
N SER A 72 8.57 -4.43 6.07
CA SER A 72 9.98 -4.77 6.35
C SER A 72 10.08 -5.82 7.45
N ASP A 73 11.28 -6.36 7.66
CA ASP A 73 11.60 -7.10 8.87
C ASP A 73 11.40 -6.24 10.13
N SER A 74 11.25 -6.90 11.26
CA SER A 74 11.13 -6.21 12.56
C SER A 74 12.37 -5.35 12.83
N ASN A 75 12.19 -4.24 13.55
CA ASN A 75 13.25 -3.33 13.98
C ASN A 75 14.02 -2.62 12.85
N LEU A 76 13.47 -2.55 11.63
CA LEU A 76 14.07 -1.78 10.54
C LEU A 76 13.56 -0.33 10.44
N GLY A 77 12.66 0.08 11.34
CA GLY A 77 12.21 1.47 11.44
C GLY A 77 10.94 1.79 10.64
N LYS A 78 10.09 0.80 10.29
CA LYS A 78 8.80 1.05 9.60
C LYS A 78 7.99 2.16 10.26
N SER A 79 7.73 2.05 11.57
CA SER A 79 6.96 3.05 12.32
C SER A 79 7.63 4.42 12.33
N ILE A 80 8.97 4.48 12.39
CA ILE A 80 9.73 5.74 12.30
C ILE A 80 9.49 6.38 10.94
N TYR A 81 9.60 5.59 9.87
CA TYR A 81 9.40 6.10 8.51
C TYR A 81 7.93 6.51 8.27
N ALA A 82 6.97 5.76 8.80
CA ALA A 82 5.55 6.08 8.71
C ALA A 82 5.18 7.37 9.45
N VAL A 83 5.72 7.60 10.66
CA VAL A 83 5.53 8.87 11.39
C VAL A 83 6.18 10.02 10.64
N GLN A 84 7.36 9.84 10.05
CA GLN A 84 7.99 10.85 9.20
C GLN A 84 7.11 11.21 8.00
N ILE A 85 6.58 10.21 7.28
CA ILE A 85 5.64 10.40 6.18
C ILE A 85 4.42 11.19 6.65
N GLY A 86 3.79 10.73 7.75
CA GLY A 86 2.62 11.37 8.34
C GLY A 86 2.88 12.81 8.76
N THR A 87 4.06 13.08 9.35
CA THR A 87 4.46 14.43 9.78
C THR A 87 4.56 15.39 8.60
N VAL A 88 5.22 14.98 7.51
CA VAL A 88 5.36 15.82 6.32
C VAL A 88 4.01 16.08 5.66
N ILE A 89 3.15 15.07 5.55
CA ILE A 89 1.81 15.24 4.97
C ILE A 89 0.95 16.15 5.87
N ALA A 90 1.11 16.05 7.19
CA ALA A 90 0.34 16.80 8.16
C ALA A 90 0.60 18.32 8.15
N GLU A 91 1.67 18.78 7.50
CA GLU A 91 1.87 20.21 7.24
C GLU A 91 0.72 20.84 6.43
N GLN A 92 0.02 20.04 5.62
CA GLN A 92 -1.02 20.53 4.71
C GLN A 92 -2.35 19.80 4.83
N LYS A 93 -2.37 18.53 5.28
CA LYS A 93 -3.54 17.65 5.27
C LYS A 93 -3.71 16.97 6.62
N LYS A 94 -4.94 16.74 7.07
CA LYS A 94 -5.21 15.97 8.28
C LYS A 94 -4.82 14.50 8.10
N VAL A 95 -4.01 13.97 9.01
CA VAL A 95 -3.50 12.59 9.02
C VAL A 95 -3.92 11.91 10.31
N LEU A 96 -4.51 10.73 10.20
CA LEU A 96 -4.72 9.82 11.32
C LEU A 96 -3.65 8.73 11.29
N TYR A 97 -2.80 8.70 12.31
CA TYR A 97 -1.82 7.66 12.53
C TYR A 97 -2.31 6.71 13.62
N PHE A 98 -2.79 5.55 13.21
CA PHE A 98 -3.24 4.48 14.11
C PHE A 98 -2.03 3.69 14.58
N ASP A 99 -1.65 3.91 15.84
CA ASP A 99 -0.51 3.27 16.51
C ASP A 99 -0.99 2.18 17.47
N PHE A 100 -0.89 0.95 17.05
CA PHE A 100 -1.30 -0.20 17.85
C PHE A 100 -0.15 -0.89 18.58
N GLU A 101 1.08 -0.38 18.46
CA GLU A 101 2.26 -1.03 19.03
C GLU A 101 2.92 -0.24 20.17
N LEU A 102 3.00 1.09 20.06
CA LEU A 102 3.78 1.88 21.01
C LEU A 102 2.93 2.46 22.13
N SER A 103 3.45 2.41 23.35
CA SER A 103 2.93 3.23 24.44
C SER A 103 3.29 4.71 24.23
N ASP A 104 2.53 5.62 24.86
CA ASP A 104 2.81 7.06 24.87
C ASP A 104 4.26 7.37 25.26
N LYS A 105 4.76 6.67 26.25
CA LYS A 105 6.14 6.87 26.73
C LYS A 105 7.17 6.46 25.71
N GLN A 106 6.95 5.34 25.00
CA GLN A 106 7.85 4.90 23.93
C GLN A 106 7.80 5.88 22.74
N PHE A 107 6.62 6.39 22.41
CA PHE A 107 6.47 7.41 21.37
C PHE A 107 7.19 8.69 21.79
N GLN A 108 6.95 9.20 23.00
CA GLN A 108 7.61 10.40 23.53
C GLN A 108 9.15 10.27 23.50
N LEU A 109 9.72 9.13 23.89
CA LEU A 109 11.17 8.91 23.88
C LEU A 109 11.78 8.94 22.47
N ARG A 110 11.03 8.57 21.45
CA ARG A 110 11.47 8.68 20.06
C ARG A 110 11.53 10.13 19.59
N TYR A 111 10.65 10.97 20.13
CA TYR A 111 10.44 12.37 19.70
C TYR A 111 10.75 13.38 20.81
N SER A 112 11.83 13.11 21.54
CA SER A 112 12.48 14.03 22.48
C SER A 112 13.99 13.97 22.31
N ASP A 113 14.69 15.08 22.54
CA ASP A 113 16.15 15.12 22.56
C ASP A 113 16.73 14.64 23.93
N GLU A 114 18.06 14.64 24.05
CA GLU A 114 18.78 14.24 25.27
C GLU A 114 18.52 15.21 26.45
N ALA A 115 18.20 16.48 26.16
CA ALA A 115 17.85 17.48 27.16
C ALA A 115 16.38 17.39 27.61
N GLY A 116 15.58 16.51 26.99
CA GLY A 116 14.18 16.31 27.28
C GLY A 116 13.23 17.26 26.53
N ASN A 117 13.73 18.05 25.59
CA ASN A 117 12.86 18.87 24.74
C ASN A 117 12.03 17.97 23.81
N LEU A 118 10.75 18.29 23.70
CA LEU A 118 9.82 17.54 22.87
C LEU A 118 9.77 18.08 21.45
N TYR A 119 9.71 17.18 20.46
CA TYR A 119 9.42 17.57 19.09
C TYR A 119 8.01 18.10 18.98
N GLN A 120 7.82 19.19 18.25
CA GLN A 120 6.53 19.78 18.00
C GLN A 120 5.98 19.28 16.66
N PHE A 121 5.02 18.37 16.72
CA PHE A 121 4.32 17.87 15.54
C PHE A 121 3.35 18.91 14.97
N PRO A 122 3.06 18.87 13.65
CA PRO A 122 1.96 19.64 13.07
C PRO A 122 0.61 19.28 13.73
N ASP A 123 -0.25 20.27 13.94
CA ASP A 123 -1.58 20.09 14.59
C ASP A 123 -2.51 19.16 13.79
N ASN A 124 -2.25 18.93 12.53
CA ASN A 124 -3.00 18.02 11.67
C ASN A 124 -2.57 16.55 11.78
N LEU A 125 -1.56 16.22 12.57
CA LEU A 125 -1.16 14.82 12.82
C LEU A 125 -1.83 14.34 14.11
N TYR A 126 -2.80 13.46 13.97
CA TYR A 126 -3.50 12.82 15.08
C TYR A 126 -2.97 11.41 15.28
N ARG A 127 -2.45 11.11 16.47
CA ARG A 127 -2.13 9.74 16.89
C ARG A 127 -3.36 9.11 17.52
N VAL A 128 -3.71 7.91 17.04
CA VAL A 128 -4.90 7.17 17.50
C VAL A 128 -4.44 5.84 18.09
N GLU A 129 -4.91 5.54 19.29
CA GLU A 129 -4.62 4.31 20.04
C GLU A 129 -5.92 3.56 20.34
N ILE A 130 -5.81 2.27 20.62
CA ILE A 130 -6.95 1.49 21.15
C ILE A 130 -7.09 1.81 22.63
N SER A 131 -8.28 2.19 23.06
CA SER A 131 -8.59 2.39 24.48
C SER A 131 -8.39 1.08 25.25
N ARG A 132 -7.70 1.14 26.39
CA ARG A 132 -7.44 -0.03 27.25
C ARG A 132 -8.71 -0.68 27.77
N GLU A 133 -9.79 0.06 27.87
CA GLU A 133 -11.10 -0.40 28.35
C GLU A 133 -11.87 -1.21 27.30
N SER A 134 -11.42 -1.20 26.04
CA SER A 134 -12.11 -1.78 24.88
C SER A 134 -11.60 -3.15 24.45
N LEU A 135 -10.65 -3.77 25.20
CA LEU A 135 -9.97 -4.99 24.77
C LEU A 135 -10.83 -6.28 24.85
N ASP A 136 -12.00 -6.21 25.50
CA ASP A 136 -12.93 -7.36 25.67
C ASP A 136 -14.07 -7.39 24.65
N VAL A 137 -13.89 -6.84 23.44
CA VAL A 137 -14.94 -6.75 22.44
C VAL A 137 -15.02 -8.01 21.61
N THR A 138 -16.17 -8.70 21.64
CA THR A 138 -16.53 -9.71 20.65
C THR A 138 -16.62 -9.07 19.26
N ASN A 139 -15.96 -9.62 18.24
CA ASN A 139 -15.80 -9.05 16.89
C ASN A 139 -14.88 -7.81 16.82
N PHE A 140 -13.75 -7.87 17.50
CA PHE A 140 -12.74 -6.82 17.56
C PHE A 140 -12.40 -6.20 16.20
N GLU A 141 -12.19 -7.03 15.16
CA GLU A 141 -11.84 -6.57 13.81
C GLU A 141 -12.92 -5.68 13.19
N ASP A 142 -14.18 -6.08 13.33
CA ASP A 142 -15.31 -5.32 12.80
C ASP A 142 -15.46 -3.98 13.54
N THR A 143 -15.34 -4.00 14.86
CA THR A 143 -15.43 -2.81 15.70
C THR A 143 -14.31 -1.81 15.36
N VAL A 144 -13.06 -2.27 15.26
CA VAL A 144 -11.93 -1.38 14.95
C VAL A 144 -12.08 -0.74 13.56
N ILE A 145 -12.59 -1.46 12.56
CA ILE A 145 -12.82 -0.87 11.23
C ILE A 145 -13.92 0.18 11.26
N ASP A 146 -14.99 -0.06 12.03
CA ASP A 146 -16.06 0.93 12.21
C ASP A 146 -15.53 2.16 12.95
N ASP A 147 -14.66 1.99 13.96
CA ASP A 147 -14.02 3.08 14.67
C ASP A 147 -13.03 3.86 13.79
N ILE A 148 -12.29 3.17 12.89
CA ILE A 148 -11.46 3.83 11.87
C ILE A 148 -12.34 4.70 10.95
N GLU A 149 -13.49 4.16 10.48
CA GLU A 149 -14.45 4.91 9.67
C GLU A 149 -14.95 6.15 10.40
N GLN A 150 -15.42 6.00 11.65
CA GLN A 150 -15.93 7.11 12.46
C GLN A 150 -14.85 8.16 12.75
N SER A 151 -13.62 7.72 13.06
CA SER A 151 -12.50 8.62 13.28
C SER A 151 -12.20 9.48 12.04
N ALA A 152 -12.20 8.87 10.87
CA ALA A 152 -11.99 9.57 9.60
C ALA A 152 -13.11 10.58 9.31
N ILE A 153 -14.38 10.24 9.61
CA ILE A 153 -15.53 11.12 9.43
C ILE A 153 -15.45 12.31 10.39
N GLN A 154 -15.26 12.05 11.69
CA GLN A 154 -15.30 13.09 12.74
C GLN A 154 -14.13 14.07 12.62
N THR A 155 -12.97 13.60 12.21
CA THR A 155 -11.80 14.46 12.00
C THR A 155 -11.75 15.07 10.61
N GLU A 156 -12.58 14.59 9.68
CA GLU A 156 -12.52 14.92 8.24
C GLU A 156 -11.17 14.55 7.58
N ALA A 157 -10.39 13.66 8.22
CA ALA A 157 -9.12 13.22 7.69
C ALA A 157 -9.31 12.33 6.45
N LYS A 158 -8.46 12.54 5.45
CA LYS A 158 -8.44 11.72 4.22
C LYS A 158 -7.20 10.84 4.12
N ILE A 159 -6.24 11.04 4.98
CA ILE A 159 -4.98 10.30 5.02
C ILE A 159 -4.96 9.44 6.28
N LEU A 160 -4.90 8.13 6.10
CA LEU A 160 -4.84 7.16 7.19
C LEU A 160 -3.53 6.38 7.10
N ILE A 161 -2.83 6.23 8.23
CA ILE A 161 -1.65 5.38 8.36
C ILE A 161 -1.96 4.35 9.45
N ILE A 162 -1.87 3.06 9.13
CA ILE A 162 -2.24 1.95 10.02
C ILE A 162 -0.97 1.16 10.38
N ASP A 163 -0.53 1.29 11.62
CA ASP A 163 0.65 0.62 12.18
C ASP A 163 0.25 -0.32 13.33
N ASN A 164 0.05 -1.63 13.08
CA ASN A 164 0.26 -2.35 11.83
C ASN A 164 -0.95 -3.28 11.53
N LEU A 165 -0.97 -3.77 10.30
CA LEU A 165 -2.01 -4.70 9.83
C LEU A 165 -2.06 -6.01 10.64
N THR A 166 -0.90 -6.51 11.08
CA THR A 166 -0.80 -7.77 11.81
C THR A 166 -1.59 -7.71 13.12
N TYR A 167 -1.55 -6.58 13.81
CA TYR A 167 -2.31 -6.38 15.06
C TYR A 167 -3.82 -6.51 14.81
N LEU A 168 -4.31 -5.95 13.71
CA LEU A 168 -5.72 -6.02 13.35
C LEU A 168 -6.19 -7.43 12.96
N CYS A 169 -5.25 -8.31 12.57
CA CYS A 169 -5.56 -9.67 12.12
C CYS A 169 -5.35 -10.75 13.21
N ILE A 170 -4.78 -10.41 14.37
CA ILE A 170 -4.45 -11.38 15.45
C ILE A 170 -5.72 -11.97 16.08
N ALA A 171 -6.79 -11.21 16.14
CA ALA A 171 -8.04 -11.63 16.79
C ALA A 171 -8.82 -12.68 15.99
N SER A 172 -8.44 -12.97 14.74
CA SER A 172 -9.13 -13.91 13.88
C SER A 172 -8.36 -15.24 13.78
N GLU A 173 -8.92 -16.28 14.33
CA GLU A 173 -8.49 -17.67 14.12
C GLU A 173 -8.72 -18.15 12.66
N LYS A 174 -9.35 -17.33 11.82
CA LYS A 174 -9.69 -17.65 10.43
C LYS A 174 -8.58 -17.22 9.49
N GLY A 175 -7.97 -18.15 8.79
CA GLY A 175 -6.85 -17.90 7.85
C GLY A 175 -7.11 -16.94 6.67
N ASP A 176 -8.28 -16.29 6.60
CA ASP A 176 -8.67 -15.31 5.56
C ASP A 176 -9.04 -13.91 6.14
N ALA A 177 -8.79 -13.68 7.42
CA ALA A 177 -9.12 -12.41 8.10
C ALA A 177 -8.48 -11.19 7.44
N ALA A 178 -7.20 -11.30 7.07
CA ALA A 178 -6.49 -10.21 6.40
C ALA A 178 -7.17 -9.82 5.06
N GLY A 179 -7.70 -10.80 4.33
CA GLY A 179 -8.44 -10.55 3.10
C GLY A 179 -9.74 -9.78 3.34
N THR A 180 -10.51 -10.16 4.35
CA THR A 180 -11.77 -9.50 4.74
C THR A 180 -11.49 -8.06 5.20
N LEU A 181 -10.50 -7.87 6.06
CA LEU A 181 -10.06 -6.55 6.52
C LEU A 181 -9.69 -5.63 5.34
N MET A 182 -8.90 -6.14 4.41
CA MET A 182 -8.48 -5.36 3.23
C MET A 182 -9.67 -4.99 2.34
N LEU A 183 -10.64 -5.87 2.15
CA LEU A 183 -11.86 -5.56 1.40
C LEU A 183 -12.64 -4.41 2.06
N ARG A 184 -12.74 -4.38 3.39
CA ARG A 184 -13.39 -3.30 4.14
C ARG A 184 -12.61 -1.98 4.00
N LEU A 185 -11.28 -2.00 4.15
CA LEU A 185 -10.44 -0.80 3.95
C LEU A 185 -10.57 -0.26 2.51
N MET A 186 -10.63 -1.14 1.50
CA MET A 186 -10.88 -0.73 0.12
C MET A 186 -12.28 -0.13 -0.07
N ALA A 187 -13.29 -0.65 0.63
CA ALA A 187 -14.64 -0.08 0.61
C ALA A 187 -14.66 1.33 1.23
N LEU A 188 -14.01 1.51 2.38
CA LEU A 188 -13.87 2.82 3.03
C LEU A 188 -13.11 3.81 2.13
N LYS A 189 -11.99 3.38 1.54
CA LYS A 189 -11.24 4.18 0.57
C LYS A 189 -12.16 4.72 -0.54
N ARG A 190 -12.96 3.84 -1.15
CA ARG A 190 -13.87 4.23 -2.25
C ARG A 190 -15.00 5.14 -1.78
N LYS A 191 -15.58 4.84 -0.60
CA LYS A 191 -16.72 5.57 -0.06
C LYS A 191 -16.35 7.01 0.31
N TYR A 192 -15.18 7.22 0.89
CA TYR A 192 -14.76 8.50 1.46
C TYR A 192 -13.60 9.18 0.74
N GLY A 193 -13.07 8.57 -0.32
CA GLY A 193 -11.90 9.10 -1.05
C GLY A 193 -10.65 9.10 -0.19
N LEU A 194 -10.42 8.04 0.61
CA LEU A 194 -9.28 7.95 1.51
C LEU A 194 -8.01 7.52 0.78
N SER A 195 -6.87 7.93 1.32
CA SER A 195 -5.54 7.41 1.00
C SER A 195 -5.03 6.68 2.23
N ILE A 196 -4.70 5.39 2.10
CA ILE A 196 -4.40 4.53 3.24
C ILE A 196 -3.01 3.93 3.08
N LEU A 197 -2.12 4.18 4.04
CA LEU A 197 -0.84 3.49 4.16
C LEU A 197 -0.96 2.42 5.25
N VAL A 198 -0.69 1.17 4.89
CA VAL A 198 -0.73 0.04 5.82
C VAL A 198 0.68 -0.48 6.05
N LEU A 199 1.07 -0.63 7.31
CA LEU A 199 2.33 -1.24 7.68
C LEU A 199 2.15 -2.75 7.90
N ALA A 200 3.08 -3.54 7.35
CA ALA A 200 3.08 -4.98 7.48
C ALA A 200 4.48 -5.52 7.82
N HIS A 201 4.51 -6.74 8.35
CA HIS A 201 5.77 -7.42 8.63
C HIS A 201 6.20 -8.33 7.48
N THR A 202 7.48 -8.68 7.49
CA THR A 202 8.07 -9.71 6.64
C THR A 202 8.18 -11.00 7.46
N PRO A 203 7.89 -12.19 6.90
CA PRO A 203 8.36 -13.42 7.49
C PRO A 203 9.89 -13.44 7.50
N LYS A 204 10.47 -14.30 8.31
CA LYS A 204 11.92 -14.44 8.34
C LYS A 204 12.47 -14.74 6.95
N ARG A 205 13.38 -13.90 6.46
CA ARG A 205 13.97 -14.01 5.13
C ARG A 205 15.50 -14.06 5.15
N CYS A 206 16.09 -14.55 4.08
CA CYS A 206 17.54 -14.50 3.88
C CYS A 206 17.96 -13.09 3.42
N LEU A 207 18.87 -12.45 4.16
CA LEU A 207 19.33 -11.09 3.87
C LEU A 207 20.30 -11.00 2.67
N SER A 208 20.70 -12.12 2.09
CA SER A 208 21.46 -12.16 0.84
C SER A 208 20.58 -12.13 -0.40
N ASN A 209 19.26 -12.29 -0.26
CA ASN A 209 18.33 -12.23 -1.36
C ASN A 209 17.70 -10.84 -1.50
N PRO A 210 17.45 -10.35 -2.72
CA PRO A 210 16.69 -9.13 -2.96
C PRO A 210 15.31 -9.20 -2.32
N ILE A 211 14.77 -8.04 -1.91
CA ILE A 211 13.38 -7.97 -1.44
C ILE A 211 12.44 -8.14 -2.62
N THR A 212 11.45 -9.02 -2.45
CA THR A 212 10.43 -9.31 -3.45
C THR A 212 9.02 -9.23 -2.86
N GLN A 213 8.02 -9.34 -3.72
CA GLN A 213 6.62 -9.44 -3.29
C GLN A 213 6.33 -10.66 -2.38
N ASN A 214 7.16 -11.70 -2.44
CA ASN A 214 6.99 -12.91 -1.63
C ASN A 214 7.44 -12.69 -0.17
N ASP A 215 8.12 -11.60 0.11
CA ASP A 215 8.57 -11.24 1.45
C ASP A 215 7.51 -10.48 2.27
N LEU A 216 6.34 -10.19 1.71
CA LEU A 216 5.22 -9.65 2.46
C LEU A 216 4.57 -10.76 3.30
N ALA A 217 4.47 -10.56 4.62
CA ALA A 217 3.78 -11.49 5.51
C ALA A 217 2.29 -11.61 5.14
N GLY A 218 1.77 -12.81 5.18
CA GLY A 218 0.43 -13.14 4.75
C GLY A 218 0.43 -13.93 3.45
N SER A 219 -0.67 -13.93 2.74
CA SER A 219 -0.77 -14.67 1.49
C SER A 219 -0.39 -13.79 0.29
N LYS A 220 0.01 -14.42 -0.82
CA LYS A 220 0.14 -13.73 -2.12
C LYS A 220 -1.15 -12.99 -2.50
N LYS A 221 -2.30 -13.39 -1.95
CA LYS A 221 -3.58 -12.72 -2.13
C LYS A 221 -3.57 -11.32 -1.51
N LEU A 222 -2.92 -11.13 -0.35
CA LEU A 222 -2.85 -9.84 0.33
C LEU A 222 -2.16 -8.78 -0.53
N TYR A 223 -1.06 -9.14 -1.20
CA TYR A 223 -0.32 -8.25 -2.10
C TYR A 223 -1.20 -7.67 -3.22
N ASN A 224 -2.18 -8.43 -3.70
CA ASN A 224 -3.06 -8.01 -4.79
C ASN A 224 -4.01 -6.87 -4.41
N PHE A 225 -4.33 -6.71 -3.13
CA PHE A 225 -5.21 -5.63 -2.65
C PHE A 225 -4.56 -4.25 -2.72
N PHE A 226 -3.25 -4.16 -2.59
CA PHE A 226 -2.55 -2.89 -2.58
C PHE A 226 -2.44 -2.28 -3.98
N ASP A 227 -2.55 -0.97 -4.06
CA ASP A 227 -2.31 -0.19 -5.28
C ASP A 227 -0.80 0.02 -5.48
N SER A 228 -0.09 0.41 -4.42
CA SER A 228 1.36 0.57 -4.39
C SER A 228 1.97 -0.21 -3.22
N VAL A 229 3.19 -0.71 -3.38
CA VAL A 229 3.92 -1.44 -2.34
C VAL A 229 5.38 -1.03 -2.38
N PHE A 230 5.93 -0.69 -1.22
CA PHE A 230 7.36 -0.46 -1.05
C PHE A 230 7.86 -1.11 0.24
N ALA A 231 9.13 -1.37 0.31
CA ALA A 231 9.74 -2.09 1.43
C ALA A 231 11.01 -1.39 1.93
N ILE A 232 11.30 -1.58 3.22
CA ILE A 232 12.56 -1.19 3.83
C ILE A 232 13.43 -2.43 4.00
N GLY A 233 14.64 -2.38 3.43
CA GLY A 233 15.68 -3.38 3.60
C GLY A 233 16.79 -2.92 4.52
N LYS A 234 17.45 -3.88 5.18
CA LYS A 234 18.66 -3.64 5.98
C LYS A 234 19.87 -3.66 5.06
N SER A 235 20.72 -2.64 5.14
CA SER A 235 22.01 -2.67 4.46
C SER A 235 22.99 -3.60 5.17
N ALA A 236 23.75 -4.37 4.38
CA ALA A 236 24.88 -5.14 4.89
C ALA A 236 26.13 -4.29 5.11
N LYS A 237 26.19 -3.07 4.55
CA LYS A 237 27.33 -2.16 4.66
C LYS A 237 27.43 -1.52 6.03
N ASP A 238 26.26 -1.17 6.63
CA ASP A 238 26.20 -0.47 7.92
C ASP A 238 24.89 -0.80 8.65
N ASN A 239 24.95 -0.95 9.97
CA ASN A 239 23.80 -1.31 10.81
C ASN A 239 22.74 -0.19 10.89
N ASN A 240 23.11 1.07 10.70
CA ASN A 240 22.20 2.22 10.73
C ASN A 240 21.62 2.53 9.34
N VAL A 241 22.18 1.96 8.28
CA VAL A 241 21.75 2.21 6.90
C VAL A 241 20.61 1.28 6.52
N ARG A 242 19.61 1.85 5.87
CA ARG A 242 18.45 1.20 5.28
C ARG A 242 18.37 1.55 3.81
N TYR A 243 17.72 0.70 3.04
CA TYR A 243 17.32 1.05 1.69
C TYR A 243 15.81 0.87 1.51
N ILE A 244 15.20 1.72 0.71
CA ILE A 244 13.78 1.70 0.40
C ILE A 244 13.62 1.38 -1.08
N LYS A 245 12.77 0.39 -1.37
CA LYS A 245 12.54 -0.15 -2.71
C LYS A 245 11.07 -0.22 -3.04
N GLN A 246 10.68 0.22 -4.25
CA GLN A 246 9.37 -0.02 -4.82
C GLN A 246 9.23 -1.46 -5.31
N LEU A 247 8.07 -2.07 -5.03
CA LEU A 247 7.74 -3.44 -5.45
C LEU A 247 6.49 -3.49 -6.30
N LYS A 248 5.58 -2.52 -6.14
CA LYS A 248 4.36 -2.38 -6.93
C LYS A 248 4.03 -0.91 -7.10
N VAL A 249 3.65 -0.55 -8.30
CA VAL A 249 3.19 0.80 -8.65
C VAL A 249 1.98 0.62 -9.56
N ARG A 250 0.82 1.19 -9.17
CA ARG A 250 -0.37 1.21 -10.03
C ARG A 250 -0.51 2.53 -10.77
N TYR A 251 -0.09 3.63 -10.13
CA TYR A 251 -0.09 4.97 -10.71
C TYR A 251 1.33 5.51 -10.78
N GLY A 252 1.74 6.00 -11.95
CA GLY A 252 3.10 6.49 -12.19
C GLY A 252 4.08 5.41 -12.65
N ASN A 253 5.36 5.67 -12.48
CA ASN A 253 6.47 4.82 -12.92
C ASN A 253 7.26 4.26 -11.74
N TYR A 254 7.96 3.14 -11.96
CA TYR A 254 8.98 2.69 -11.03
C TYR A 254 10.16 3.70 -11.05
N THR A 255 10.41 4.32 -9.90
CA THR A 255 11.51 5.27 -9.70
C THR A 255 12.59 4.65 -8.82
N TYR A 256 12.18 3.85 -7.85
CA TYR A 256 13.06 3.28 -6.82
C TYR A 256 13.01 1.75 -6.86
N ASP A 257 13.43 1.17 -7.98
CA ASP A 257 13.52 -0.27 -8.20
C ASP A 257 14.85 -0.87 -7.66
N SER A 258 15.19 -2.08 -8.09
CA SER A 258 16.42 -2.76 -7.67
C SER A 258 17.71 -2.04 -8.10
N ASP A 259 17.64 -1.23 -9.15
CA ASP A 259 18.81 -0.54 -9.70
C ASP A 259 18.96 0.88 -9.13
N ASN A 260 17.93 1.39 -8.43
CA ASN A 260 17.90 2.76 -7.91
C ASN A 260 17.13 2.83 -6.58
N VAL A 261 17.54 2.09 -5.54
CA VAL A 261 16.92 2.17 -4.22
C VAL A 261 17.30 3.48 -3.50
N ILE A 262 16.38 4.02 -2.69
CA ILE A 262 16.70 5.14 -1.79
C ILE A 262 17.53 4.60 -0.64
N VAL A 263 18.70 5.20 -0.38
CA VAL A 263 19.56 4.84 0.75
C VAL A 263 19.41 5.88 1.84
N SER A 264 19.14 5.44 3.07
CA SER A 264 18.92 6.34 4.21
C SER A 264 19.58 5.80 5.47
N SER A 265 20.03 6.71 6.33
CA SER A 265 20.41 6.41 7.72
C SER A 265 19.23 6.72 8.66
N ILE A 266 19.12 6.00 9.78
CA ILE A 266 18.17 6.34 10.84
C ILE A 266 18.90 7.22 11.84
N GLU A 267 18.46 8.47 11.96
CA GLU A 267 19.12 9.48 12.78
C GLU A 267 18.11 10.26 13.63
N LYS A 268 18.57 10.73 14.77
CA LYS A 268 17.83 11.69 15.58
C LYS A 268 18.34 13.09 15.27
N VAL A 269 17.53 13.88 14.56
CA VAL A 269 17.85 15.26 14.21
C VAL A 269 17.07 16.18 15.17
N GLY A 270 17.80 16.81 16.09
CA GLY A 270 17.16 17.48 17.22
C GLY A 270 16.34 16.48 18.06
N ALA A 271 15.06 16.76 18.24
CA ALA A 271 14.16 15.87 18.96
C ALA A 271 13.41 14.86 18.05
N PHE A 272 13.67 14.85 16.72
CA PHE A 272 12.93 14.01 15.76
C PHE A 272 13.76 12.83 15.27
N LEU A 273 13.27 11.61 15.48
CA LEU A 273 13.87 10.38 14.95
C LEU A 273 13.32 10.13 13.53
N GLN A 274 14.22 10.05 12.55
CA GLN A 274 13.84 10.00 11.14
C GLN A 274 14.82 9.22 10.25
N PHE A 275 14.40 8.97 9.03
CA PHE A 275 15.25 8.53 7.93
C PHE A 275 15.83 9.76 7.22
N VAL A 276 17.15 9.84 7.20
CA VAL A 276 17.89 10.87 6.47
C VAL A 276 18.37 10.26 5.16
N ASN A 277 17.94 10.80 4.02
CA ASN A 277 18.39 10.35 2.71
C ASN A 277 19.88 10.65 2.54
N ILE A 278 20.68 9.62 2.28
CA ILE A 278 22.13 9.72 2.06
C ILE A 278 22.52 9.38 0.61
N GLY A 279 21.56 9.11 -0.26
CA GLY A 279 21.78 8.88 -1.68
C GLY A 279 20.93 7.77 -2.28
N TYR A 280 21.39 7.29 -3.41
CA TYR A 280 20.78 6.20 -4.18
C TYR A 280 21.84 5.18 -4.55
N ALA A 281 21.46 3.92 -4.68
CA ALA A 281 22.35 2.83 -5.02
C ALA A 281 21.58 1.67 -5.65
N THR A 282 22.29 0.65 -6.11
CA THR A 282 21.65 -0.62 -6.47
C THR A 282 21.34 -1.44 -5.21
N GLU A 283 20.21 -2.14 -5.16
CA GLU A 283 19.87 -3.03 -4.04
C GLU A 283 20.99 -4.04 -3.76
N LYS A 284 21.62 -4.56 -4.83
CA LYS A 284 22.71 -5.54 -4.75
C LYS A 284 23.86 -5.08 -3.84
N GLU A 285 24.17 -3.80 -3.83
CA GLU A 285 25.23 -3.24 -2.98
C GLU A 285 24.93 -3.31 -1.48
N HIS A 286 23.67 -3.47 -1.11
CA HIS A 286 23.19 -3.53 0.26
C HIS A 286 22.87 -4.95 0.74
N LEU A 287 22.95 -5.94 -0.15
CA LEU A 287 22.74 -7.33 0.22
C LEU A 287 23.98 -7.92 0.90
N ARG A 288 23.73 -8.84 1.83
CA ARG A 288 24.81 -9.64 2.44
C ARG A 288 25.31 -10.67 1.43
N GLU A 289 26.62 -10.91 1.39
CA GLU A 289 27.13 -12.06 0.64
C GLU A 289 26.56 -13.37 1.20
N PRO A 290 26.15 -14.31 0.31
CA PRO A 290 25.60 -15.59 0.77
C PRO A 290 26.63 -16.37 1.58
N SER A 291 26.30 -16.67 2.84
CA SER A 291 27.11 -17.58 3.68
C SER A 291 26.96 -19.02 3.21
N ASP A 292 27.84 -19.91 3.65
CA ASP A 292 27.73 -21.34 3.35
C ASP A 292 26.44 -21.94 3.92
N LYS A 293 25.92 -21.38 5.04
CA LYS A 293 24.61 -21.75 5.58
C LYS A 293 23.47 -21.35 4.65
N ASP A 294 23.50 -20.14 4.09
CA ASP A 294 22.48 -19.68 3.13
C ASP A 294 22.48 -20.57 1.86
N LYS A 295 23.66 -20.91 1.37
CA LYS A 295 23.80 -21.83 0.23
C LYS A 295 23.24 -23.22 0.54
N ALA A 296 23.50 -23.73 1.75
CA ALA A 296 22.97 -25.03 2.19
C ALA A 296 21.44 -25.00 2.33
N GLU A 297 20.86 -23.91 2.86
CA GLU A 297 19.41 -23.73 2.94
C GLU A 297 18.76 -23.72 1.54
N VAL A 298 19.34 -22.98 0.60
CA VAL A 298 18.86 -22.95 -0.81
C VAL A 298 18.95 -24.34 -1.43
N ILE A 299 20.06 -25.08 -1.24
CA ILE A 299 20.22 -26.44 -1.75
C ILE A 299 19.18 -27.40 -1.16
N ASN A 300 18.93 -27.30 0.16
CA ASN A 300 17.95 -28.15 0.82
C ASN A 300 16.52 -27.85 0.35
N GLU A 301 16.18 -26.58 0.17
CA GLU A 301 14.88 -26.18 -0.36
C GLU A 301 14.74 -26.61 -1.84
N ALA A 302 15.78 -26.49 -2.66
CA ALA A 302 15.77 -27.01 -4.02
C ALA A 302 15.51 -28.52 -4.05
N LYS A 303 16.15 -29.28 -3.17
CA LYS A 303 15.94 -30.74 -3.03
C LYS A 303 14.51 -31.05 -2.60
N ARG A 304 13.96 -30.31 -1.63
CA ARG A 304 12.58 -30.47 -1.17
C ARG A 304 11.58 -30.25 -2.31
N LEU A 305 11.70 -29.12 -3.03
CA LEU A 305 10.85 -28.79 -4.17
C LEU A 305 10.97 -29.82 -5.31
N SER A 306 12.17 -30.36 -5.53
CA SER A 306 12.39 -31.44 -6.49
C SER A 306 11.70 -32.74 -6.06
N SER A 307 11.72 -33.07 -4.77
CA SER A 307 11.02 -34.24 -4.25
C SER A 307 9.49 -34.10 -4.31
N GLU A 308 8.98 -32.88 -4.33
CA GLU A 308 7.56 -32.55 -4.57
C GLU A 308 7.16 -32.58 -6.05
N GLY A 309 8.10 -32.95 -6.94
CA GLY A 309 7.84 -33.10 -8.39
C GLY A 309 7.87 -31.80 -9.17
N LYS A 310 8.36 -30.69 -8.60
CA LYS A 310 8.52 -29.44 -9.34
C LYS A 310 9.65 -29.50 -10.36
N SER A 311 9.42 -28.93 -11.53
CA SER A 311 10.42 -28.84 -12.56
C SER A 311 11.56 -27.88 -12.18
N GLN A 312 12.75 -28.05 -12.78
CA GLN A 312 13.89 -27.16 -12.56
C GLN A 312 13.56 -25.68 -12.80
N ARG A 313 12.68 -25.38 -13.79
CA ARG A 313 12.22 -24.02 -14.05
C ARG A 313 11.34 -23.46 -12.92
N GLU A 314 10.48 -24.27 -12.35
CA GLU A 314 9.64 -23.88 -11.23
C GLU A 314 10.47 -23.68 -9.98
N ILE A 315 11.44 -24.56 -9.72
CA ILE A 315 12.39 -24.44 -8.61
C ILE A 315 13.18 -23.14 -8.73
N ALA A 316 13.78 -22.85 -9.90
CA ALA A 316 14.53 -21.62 -10.13
C ALA A 316 13.69 -20.32 -10.04
N ARG A 317 12.37 -20.40 -10.19
CA ARG A 317 11.46 -19.26 -9.99
C ARG A 317 11.00 -19.11 -8.53
N THR A 318 11.14 -20.15 -7.74
CA THR A 318 10.69 -20.20 -6.34
C THR A 318 11.83 -19.81 -5.38
N LEU A 319 13.08 -20.15 -5.73
CA LEU A 319 14.30 -19.80 -5.02
C LEU A 319 14.85 -18.44 -5.45
#